data_b3779f0e45f78e7095d5827cb1e2c368
#
_entry.id   b3779f0e45f78e7095d5827cb1e2c368
#
_cell.length_a   1.000
_cell.length_b   1.000
_cell.length_c   1.000
_cell.angle_alpha   90.00
_cell.angle_beta   90.00
_cell.angle_gamma   90.00
#
_symmetry.space_group_name_H-M   'P 1'
#
loop_
_entity.id
_entity.type
_entity.pdbx_description
1 polymer ?
#
loop_
_entity_poly.entity_id
_entity_poly.type
_entity_poly.pdbx_seq_one_letter_code
_entity_poly.pdbx_strand_id
1 'polypeptide(L)'
;MKRLSGKMFAKLLVFDLDGTLADTGKDLAASVNRTLRSMGIRERPDAEILGFVGDGVRKLLERSLGEEHRERLGEALPRFRDIYAEHLLDRTTLYPGVTDVLHHFGDKPKVLITNKNTDFTLAL
;
A
#
# COMPACT_ATOMS: atom_id res chain seq x y z
N MET A 1 9.16 13.13 18.50
CA MET A 1 7.70 12.92 18.56
C MET A 1 7.13 13.61 19.79
N LYS A 2 6.16 14.49 19.62
CA LYS A 2 5.52 15.16 20.76
C LYS A 2 4.78 14.12 21.61
N ARG A 3 5.05 14.14 22.90
CA ARG A 3 4.32 13.34 23.85
C ARG A 3 2.89 13.87 23.96
N LEU A 4 1.91 13.00 23.70
CA LEU A 4 0.52 13.36 23.84
C LEU A 4 0.15 13.37 25.31
N SER A 5 -0.26 14.52 25.85
CA SER A 5 -0.81 14.61 27.19
C SER A 5 -2.24 14.07 27.20
N GLY A 6 -2.75 13.55 28.35
CA GLY A 6 -4.07 12.98 28.50
C GLY A 6 -5.27 13.90 28.22
N LYS A 7 -5.03 15.10 27.70
CA LYS A 7 -6.06 16.10 27.37
C LYS A 7 -6.19 16.36 25.87
N MET A 8 -5.92 15.37 25.03
CA MET A 8 -6.10 15.54 23.59
C MET A 8 -7.56 15.35 23.20
N PHE A 9 -8.15 16.36 22.55
CA PHE A 9 -9.49 16.30 21.99
C PHE A 9 -9.40 16.18 20.46
N ALA A 10 -9.72 15.02 19.95
CA ALA A 10 -9.86 14.81 18.50
C ALA A 10 -11.33 14.78 18.13
N LYS A 11 -11.73 15.59 17.14
CA LYS A 11 -13.10 15.57 16.57
C LYS A 11 -13.20 14.64 15.38
N LEU A 12 -12.07 14.39 14.71
CA LEU A 12 -11.95 13.58 13.52
C LEU A 12 -10.57 12.94 13.49
N LEU A 13 -10.51 11.66 13.14
CA LEU A 13 -9.26 10.95 12.91
C LEU A 13 -9.09 10.71 11.41
N VAL A 14 -7.91 11.04 10.90
CA VAL A 14 -7.55 10.83 9.49
C VAL A 14 -6.36 9.90 9.44
N PHE A 15 -6.48 8.82 8.64
CA PHE A 15 -5.44 7.81 8.49
C PHE A 15 -5.07 7.61 7.03
N ASP A 16 -3.80 7.33 6.79
CA ASP A 16 -3.33 6.68 5.56
C ASP A 16 -3.38 5.16 5.75
N LEU A 17 -3.35 4.39 4.68
CA LEU A 17 -3.45 2.93 4.74
C LEU A 17 -2.09 2.26 4.64
N ASP A 18 -1.48 2.27 3.45
CA ASP A 18 -0.22 1.58 3.20
C ASP A 18 0.92 2.21 3.99
N GLY A 19 1.56 1.42 4.86
CA GLY A 19 2.66 1.90 5.68
C GLY A 19 2.25 2.67 6.94
N THR A 20 0.94 2.83 7.19
CA THR A 20 0.41 3.50 8.38
C THR A 20 -0.47 2.57 9.20
N LEU A 21 -1.62 2.15 8.67
CA LEU A 21 -2.51 1.19 9.33
C LEU A 21 -2.12 -0.25 9.03
N ALA A 22 -1.74 -0.53 7.80
CA ALA A 22 -1.41 -1.87 7.33
C ALA A 22 0.01 -1.95 6.78
N ASP A 23 0.70 -3.01 7.15
CA ASP A 23 2.00 -3.39 6.58
C ASP A 23 1.75 -4.20 5.31
N THR A 24 1.57 -3.48 4.21
CA THR A 24 1.24 -4.05 2.90
C THR A 24 2.47 -4.23 2.00
N GLY A 25 3.63 -3.80 2.44
CA GLY A 25 4.83 -3.69 1.60
C GLY A 25 5.28 -5.01 0.99
N LYS A 26 5.27 -6.10 1.76
CA LYS A 26 5.72 -7.41 1.28
C LYS A 26 4.86 -7.94 0.13
N ASP A 27 3.55 -7.81 0.25
CA ASP A 27 2.62 -8.27 -0.78
C ASP A 27 2.65 -7.36 -2.01
N LEU A 28 2.82 -6.06 -1.83
CA LEU A 28 3.01 -5.12 -2.93
C LEU A 28 4.30 -5.43 -3.70
N ALA A 29 5.43 -5.57 -3.01
CA ALA A 29 6.71 -5.86 -3.64
C ALA A 29 6.70 -7.20 -4.39
N ALA A 30 6.14 -8.23 -3.77
CA ALA A 30 6.01 -9.55 -4.39
C ALA A 30 5.13 -9.50 -5.64
N SER A 31 4.04 -8.75 -5.60
CA SER A 31 3.12 -8.60 -6.73
C SER A 31 3.74 -7.81 -7.88
N VAL A 32 4.50 -6.77 -7.58
CA VAL A 32 5.29 -6.05 -8.59
C VAL A 32 6.27 -7.00 -9.28
N ASN A 33 7.04 -7.75 -8.51
CA ASN A 33 8.04 -8.66 -9.07
C ASN A 33 7.39 -9.79 -9.87
N ARG A 34 6.26 -10.33 -9.45
CA ARG A 34 5.49 -11.29 -10.24
C ARG A 34 5.03 -10.70 -11.56
N THR A 35 4.62 -9.43 -11.55
CA THR A 35 4.23 -8.70 -12.75
C THR A 35 5.41 -8.55 -13.70
N LEU A 36 6.54 -8.07 -13.21
CA LEU A 36 7.77 -7.90 -14.01
C LEU A 36 8.20 -9.25 -14.62
N ARG A 37 8.21 -10.30 -13.82
CA ARG A 37 8.55 -11.65 -14.30
C ARG A 37 7.61 -12.12 -15.41
N SER A 38 6.32 -11.90 -15.26
CA SER A 38 5.32 -12.28 -16.28
C SER A 38 5.52 -11.55 -17.60
N MET A 39 6.20 -10.41 -17.56
CA MET A 39 6.52 -9.59 -18.74
C MET A 39 7.93 -9.84 -19.29
N GLY A 40 8.66 -10.79 -18.70
CA GLY A 40 10.05 -11.06 -19.08
C GLY A 40 11.03 -9.97 -18.64
N ILE A 41 10.63 -9.14 -17.67
CA ILE A 41 11.46 -8.06 -17.13
C ILE A 41 12.12 -8.52 -15.85
N ARG A 42 13.36 -8.11 -15.65
CA ARG A 42 14.15 -8.44 -14.46
C ARG A 42 13.48 -7.91 -13.19
N GLU A 43 13.38 -8.76 -12.17
CA GLU A 43 12.89 -8.38 -10.85
C GLU A 43 13.79 -7.35 -10.18
N ARG A 44 13.21 -6.58 -9.27
CA ARG A 44 13.93 -5.60 -8.46
C ARG A 44 13.99 -6.04 -6.99
N PRO A 45 15.01 -5.62 -6.25
CA PRO A 45 15.02 -5.84 -4.80
C PRO A 45 13.77 -5.25 -4.14
N ASP A 46 13.22 -5.95 -3.16
CA ASP A 46 12.01 -5.51 -2.45
C ASP A 46 12.18 -4.12 -1.84
N ALA A 47 13.35 -3.82 -1.27
CA ALA A 47 13.63 -2.51 -0.68
C ALA A 47 13.52 -1.37 -1.70
N GLU A 48 13.91 -1.61 -2.93
CA GLU A 48 13.80 -0.63 -4.02
C GLU A 48 12.32 -0.38 -4.37
N ILE A 49 11.53 -1.44 -4.49
CA ILE A 49 10.10 -1.35 -4.78
C ILE A 49 9.38 -0.62 -3.65
N LEU A 50 9.72 -0.92 -2.39
CA LEU A 50 9.13 -0.26 -1.23
C LEU A 50 9.36 1.25 -1.24
N GLY A 51 10.48 1.71 -1.78
CA GLY A 51 10.76 3.13 -1.97
C GLY A 51 9.85 3.82 -2.99
N PHE A 52 9.16 3.05 -3.83
CA PHE A 52 8.26 3.56 -4.85
C PHE A 52 6.79 3.63 -4.39
N VAL A 53 6.48 3.06 -3.24
CA VAL A 53 5.10 2.99 -2.70
C VAL A 53 4.67 4.33 -2.10
N GLY A 54 3.40 4.67 -2.25
CA GLY A 54 2.79 5.83 -1.62
C GLY A 54 1.97 6.71 -2.55
N ASP A 55 2.24 6.67 -3.86
CA ASP A 55 1.61 7.53 -4.86
C ASP A 55 0.63 6.78 -5.79
N GLY A 56 0.17 5.62 -5.36
CA GLY A 56 -0.75 4.77 -6.12
C GLY A 56 -0.05 3.77 -7.04
N VAL A 57 -0.84 2.84 -7.57
CA VAL A 57 -0.35 1.71 -8.38
C VAL A 57 0.32 2.17 -9.67
N ARG A 58 -0.25 3.17 -10.34
CA ARG A 58 0.32 3.67 -11.59
C ARG A 58 1.75 4.14 -11.41
N LYS A 59 2.00 4.96 -10.39
CA LYS A 59 3.34 5.46 -10.07
C LYS A 59 4.27 4.35 -9.63
N LEU A 60 3.77 3.43 -8.82
CA LEU A 60 4.52 2.25 -8.39
C LEU A 60 5.04 1.46 -9.59
N LEU A 61 4.19 1.17 -10.56
CA LEU A 61 4.57 0.42 -11.75
C LEU A 61 5.44 1.23 -12.71
N GLU A 62 5.17 2.52 -12.91
CA GLU A 62 6.04 3.39 -13.71
C GLU A 62 7.48 3.36 -13.19
N ARG A 63 7.64 3.53 -11.89
CA ARG A 63 8.96 3.52 -11.23
C ARG A 63 9.62 2.15 -11.29
N SER A 64 8.83 1.09 -11.14
CA SER A 64 9.33 -0.29 -11.19
C SER A 64 9.75 -0.72 -12.59
N LEU A 65 9.03 -0.28 -13.62
CA LEU A 65 9.41 -0.52 -15.02
C LEU A 65 10.67 0.26 -15.39
N GLY A 66 10.83 1.48 -14.86
CA GLY A 66 11.93 2.36 -15.19
C GLY A 66 11.80 2.95 -16.61
N GLU A 67 12.77 3.79 -16.97
CA GLU A 67 12.80 4.44 -18.31
C GLU A 67 12.84 3.42 -19.44
N GLU A 68 13.51 2.32 -19.24
CA GLU A 68 13.75 1.28 -20.24
C GLU A 68 12.48 0.57 -20.69
N HIS A 69 11.49 0.44 -19.81
CA HIS A 69 10.24 -0.29 -20.06
C HIS A 69 8.98 0.56 -19.87
N ARG A 70 9.13 1.87 -19.84
CA ARG A 70 8.05 2.80 -19.52
C ARG A 70 6.84 2.68 -20.44
N GLU A 71 7.08 2.41 -21.73
CA GLU A 71 6.02 2.23 -22.73
C GLU A 71 5.13 1.02 -22.47
N ARG A 72 5.57 0.10 -21.62
CA ARG A 72 4.83 -1.12 -21.29
C ARG A 72 3.91 -0.98 -20.08
N LEU A 73 3.70 0.23 -19.57
CA LEU A 73 2.84 0.47 -18.42
C LEU A 73 1.40 -0.03 -18.64
N GLY A 74 0.85 0.20 -19.84
CA GLY A 74 -0.49 -0.26 -20.18
C GLY A 74 -0.68 -1.77 -20.13
N GLU A 75 0.40 -2.53 -20.36
CA GLU A 75 0.44 -3.99 -20.21
C GLU A 75 0.60 -4.39 -18.74
N ALA A 76 1.42 -3.67 -17.98
CA ALA A 76 1.71 -3.99 -16.59
C ALA A 76 0.52 -3.78 -15.66
N LEU A 77 -0.26 -2.73 -15.87
CA LEU A 77 -1.38 -2.37 -14.98
C LEU A 77 -2.40 -3.49 -14.80
N PRO A 78 -3.00 -4.06 -15.87
CA PRO A 78 -3.97 -5.14 -15.70
C PRO A 78 -3.34 -6.41 -15.12
N ARG A 79 -2.12 -6.74 -15.47
CA ARG A 79 -1.40 -7.90 -14.92
C ARG A 79 -1.18 -7.74 -13.42
N PHE A 80 -0.74 -6.57 -12.98
CA PHE A 80 -0.56 -6.29 -11.57
C PHE A 80 -1.88 -6.39 -10.80
N ARG A 81 -2.96 -5.84 -11.33
CA ARG A 81 -4.28 -5.88 -10.69
C ARG A 81 -4.72 -7.32 -10.44
N ASP A 82 -4.60 -8.18 -11.42
CA ASP A 82 -4.99 -9.57 -11.30
C ASP A 82 -4.11 -10.31 -10.27
N ILE A 83 -2.80 -10.11 -10.33
CA ILE A 83 -1.84 -10.74 -9.41
C ILE A 83 -2.06 -10.24 -7.98
N TYR A 84 -2.16 -8.93 -7.79
CA TYR A 84 -2.33 -8.37 -6.46
C TYR A 84 -3.68 -8.74 -5.84
N ALA A 85 -4.74 -8.82 -6.62
CA ALA A 85 -6.05 -9.25 -6.14
C ALA A 85 -6.01 -10.64 -5.49
N GLU A 86 -5.17 -11.54 -6.01
CA GLU A 86 -5.01 -12.89 -5.46
C GLU A 86 -4.10 -12.95 -4.24
N HIS A 87 -3.19 -11.96 -4.07
CA HIS A 87 -2.10 -12.03 -3.09
C HIS A 87 -2.09 -10.90 -2.06
N LEU A 88 -3.07 -10.01 -2.08
CA LEU A 88 -3.04 -8.79 -1.26
C LEU A 88 -3.07 -9.04 0.25
N LEU A 89 -3.47 -10.23 0.68
CA LEU A 89 -3.50 -10.62 2.09
C LEU A 89 -2.53 -11.75 2.46
N ASP A 90 -1.63 -12.14 1.58
CA ASP A 90 -0.70 -13.25 1.83
C ASP A 90 0.17 -13.00 3.07
N ARG A 91 0.71 -11.78 3.19
CA ARG A 91 1.60 -11.37 4.30
C ARG A 91 1.26 -10.00 4.86
N THR A 92 0.12 -9.44 4.49
CA THR A 92 -0.32 -8.13 4.97
C THR A 92 -0.89 -8.26 6.37
N THR A 93 -0.45 -7.41 7.29
CA THR A 93 -0.92 -7.35 8.67
C THR A 93 -1.12 -5.89 9.08
N LEU A 94 -1.91 -5.69 10.15
CA LEU A 94 -1.97 -4.38 10.80
C LEU A 94 -0.68 -4.14 11.59
N TYR A 95 -0.22 -2.89 11.62
CA TYR A 95 0.90 -2.54 12.49
C TYR A 95 0.53 -2.71 13.96
N PRO A 96 1.50 -3.04 14.83
CA PRO A 96 1.26 -3.12 16.28
C PRO A 96 0.67 -1.81 16.80
N GLY A 97 -0.34 -1.92 17.67
CA GLY A 97 -1.00 -0.78 18.29
C GLY A 97 -2.13 -0.14 17.47
N VAL A 98 -2.29 -0.49 16.21
CA VAL A 98 -3.37 0.07 15.36
C VAL A 98 -4.75 -0.25 15.94
N THR A 99 -5.00 -1.49 16.31
CA THR A 99 -6.28 -1.90 16.90
C THR A 99 -6.56 -1.14 18.19
N ASP A 100 -5.55 -0.95 19.04
CA ASP A 100 -5.68 -0.21 20.30
C ASP A 100 -6.04 1.26 20.06
N VAL A 101 -5.40 1.90 19.09
CA VAL A 101 -5.72 3.30 18.70
C VAL A 101 -7.14 3.41 18.19
N LEU A 102 -7.58 2.51 17.31
CA LEU A 102 -8.93 2.52 16.78
C LEU A 102 -9.98 2.31 17.87
N HIS A 103 -9.73 1.43 18.82
CA HIS A 103 -10.61 1.22 19.97
C HIS A 103 -10.64 2.42 20.91
N HIS A 104 -9.48 3.03 21.18
CA HIS A 104 -9.39 4.20 22.07
C HIS A 104 -10.25 5.36 21.56
N PHE A 105 -10.29 5.58 20.25
CA PHE A 105 -11.10 6.61 19.61
C PHE A 105 -12.35 6.04 18.94
N GLY A 106 -12.92 4.96 19.48
CA GLY A 106 -14.05 4.24 18.89
C GLY A 106 -15.31 5.10 18.67
N ASP A 107 -15.50 6.13 19.50
CA ASP A 107 -16.62 7.07 19.43
C ASP A 107 -16.40 8.24 18.45
N LYS A 108 -15.23 8.36 17.86
CA LYS A 108 -14.88 9.46 16.96
C LYS A 108 -15.04 9.08 15.49
N PRO A 109 -15.51 10.01 14.65
CA PRO A 109 -15.49 9.81 13.20
C PRO A 109 -14.06 9.57 12.71
N LYS A 110 -13.92 8.64 11.76
CA LYS A 110 -12.63 8.25 11.18
C LYS A 110 -12.71 8.32 9.67
N VAL A 111 -11.66 8.84 9.04
CA VAL A 111 -11.52 8.93 7.58
C VAL A 111 -10.22 8.28 7.17
N LEU A 112 -10.30 7.47 6.12
CA LEU A 112 -9.14 6.89 5.47
C LEU A 112 -8.86 7.67 4.20
N ILE A 113 -7.66 8.25 4.10
CA ILE A 113 -7.18 8.92 2.89
C ILE A 113 -6.04 8.09 2.34
N THR A 114 -6.20 7.59 1.12
CA THR A 114 -5.21 6.70 0.50
C THR A 114 -5.14 6.90 -1.01
N ASN A 115 -3.97 6.68 -1.59
CA ASN A 115 -3.76 6.62 -3.03
C ASN A 115 -4.01 5.22 -3.60
N LYS A 116 -4.36 4.26 -2.73
CA LYS A 116 -4.68 2.90 -3.14
C LYS A 116 -6.03 2.85 -3.86
N ASN A 117 -6.15 1.96 -4.84
CA ASN A 117 -7.41 1.73 -5.55
C ASN A 117 -8.51 1.31 -4.58
N THR A 118 -9.73 1.78 -4.82
CA THR A 118 -10.88 1.54 -3.94
C THR A 118 -11.15 0.05 -3.74
N ASP A 119 -11.13 -0.74 -4.79
CA ASP A 119 -11.37 -2.19 -4.73
C ASP A 119 -10.36 -2.90 -3.82
N PHE A 120 -9.08 -2.56 -3.91
CA PHE A 120 -8.04 -3.11 -3.03
C PHE A 120 -8.17 -2.62 -1.60
N THR A 121 -8.52 -1.35 -1.41
CA THR A 121 -8.73 -0.77 -0.08
C THR A 121 -9.87 -1.47 0.65
N LEU A 122 -10.98 -1.72 -0.03
CA LEU A 122 -12.15 -2.39 0.56
C LEU A 122 -11.89 -3.88 0.82
N ALA A 123 -11.01 -4.51 0.05
CA ALA A 123 -10.65 -5.93 0.24
C ALA A 123 -9.70 -6.15 1.42
N LEU A 124 -8.96 -5.13 1.83
CA LEU A 124 -8.11 -5.18 3.01
C LEU A 124 -8.95 -4.98 4.28
#